data_31ed11411e65f1a462e248b02156390f
#
_entry.id   31ed11411e65f1a462e248b02156390f
#
_cell.length_a   1.000
_cell.length_b   1.000
_cell.length_c   1.000
_cell.angle_alpha   90.00
_cell.angle_beta   90.00
_cell.angle_gamma   90.00
#
_symmetry.space_group_name_H-M   'P 1'
#
loop_
_entity.id
_entity.type
_entity.pdbx_description
1 polymer ?
#
loop_
_entity_poly.entity_id
_entity_poly.type
_entity_poly.pdbx_seq_one_letter_code
_entity_poly.pdbx_strand_id
1 'polypeptide(L)'
;GPLRLGERADWLRFSLENVSGVGVARTADLEETGAFTLKTGARATLRFNLTPLFKIDQVGRYNVSATVYTGSGDNHVITAPAEFEVMNGVVLWEREFGVLGGSSERRRYAVVQANYLKRARIFAVITNPEASVTYKVMPLGTVVSFNPPSMAMDAQNRLHILHQYGADDYLHHRIHADGTVAVRHNYVSRVGRPILGVDGTGDVAVMRATRRASNLDISLSEDSAGSGTNGAANPSSKTNSLISPTLPPTGAPKAR
;
A
#
# COMPACT_ATOMS: atom_id res chain seq x y z
N GLY A 1 0.10 -16.39 32.14
CA GLY A 1 -0.48 -17.55 31.46
C GLY A 1 -0.73 -17.27 30.00
N PRO A 2 -1.10 -18.25 29.18
CA PRO A 2 -1.45 -18.03 27.80
C PRO A 2 -2.72 -17.20 27.68
N LEU A 3 -2.79 -16.36 26.64
CA LEU A 3 -3.93 -15.49 26.36
C LEU A 3 -4.86 -16.18 25.36
N ARG A 4 -6.13 -16.34 25.70
CA ARG A 4 -7.15 -16.88 24.81
C ARG A 4 -7.93 -15.74 24.15
N LEU A 5 -8.04 -15.79 22.83
CA LEU A 5 -8.69 -14.78 21.97
C LEU A 5 -9.68 -15.47 21.03
N GLY A 6 -10.72 -14.77 20.62
CA GLY A 6 -11.73 -15.30 19.70
C GLY A 6 -12.74 -16.27 20.33
N GLU A 7 -12.81 -16.37 21.66
CA GLU A 7 -13.82 -17.22 22.35
C GLU A 7 -15.23 -16.61 22.31
N ARG A 8 -15.33 -15.29 22.15
CA ARG A 8 -16.60 -14.56 21.98
C ARG A 8 -16.65 -13.93 20.58
N ALA A 9 -17.80 -13.88 19.98
CA ALA A 9 -18.01 -13.34 18.63
C ALA A 9 -17.51 -11.88 18.49
N ASP A 10 -17.63 -11.09 19.56
CA ASP A 10 -17.25 -9.68 19.61
C ASP A 10 -15.91 -9.43 20.32
N TRP A 11 -15.01 -10.41 20.33
CA TRP A 11 -13.71 -10.30 20.99
C TRP A 11 -12.82 -9.17 20.47
N LEU A 12 -13.06 -8.71 19.24
CA LEU A 12 -12.37 -7.61 18.59
C LEU A 12 -13.40 -6.62 18.03
N ARG A 13 -13.31 -5.37 18.45
CA ARG A 13 -14.14 -4.27 17.94
C ARG A 13 -13.25 -3.14 17.47
N PHE A 14 -13.50 -2.63 16.27
CA PHE A 14 -12.88 -1.42 15.77
C PHE A 14 -13.77 -0.21 16.03
N SER A 15 -13.17 0.90 16.41
CA SER A 15 -13.79 2.23 16.45
C SER A 15 -13.07 3.13 15.45
N LEU A 16 -13.83 3.83 14.64
CA LEU A 16 -13.32 4.73 13.63
C LEU A 16 -13.93 6.11 13.81
N GLU A 17 -13.09 7.13 13.87
CA GLU A 17 -13.48 8.52 14.04
C GLU A 17 -12.76 9.39 13.01
N ASN A 18 -13.40 10.47 12.56
CA ASN A 18 -12.69 11.50 11.80
C ASN A 18 -11.85 12.38 12.75
N VAL A 19 -11.05 13.29 12.19
CA VAL A 19 -10.17 14.17 13.00
C VAL A 19 -10.94 15.11 13.94
N SER A 20 -12.24 15.33 13.73
CA SER A 20 -13.09 16.10 14.62
C SER A 20 -13.69 15.27 15.76
N GLY A 21 -13.30 14.00 15.89
CA GLY A 21 -13.82 13.08 16.91
C GLY A 21 -15.22 12.55 16.64
N VAL A 22 -15.74 12.75 15.42
CA VAL A 22 -17.06 12.22 15.03
C VAL A 22 -16.90 10.78 14.56
N GLY A 23 -17.64 9.88 15.20
CA GLY A 23 -17.64 8.45 14.86
C GLY A 23 -18.15 8.18 13.44
N VAL A 24 -17.47 7.27 12.73
CA VAL A 24 -17.88 6.81 11.40
C VAL A 24 -18.88 5.68 11.54
N ALA A 25 -19.97 5.75 10.78
CA ALA A 25 -21.02 4.75 10.83
C ALA A 25 -20.49 3.36 10.44
N ARG A 26 -20.80 2.37 11.25
CA ARG A 26 -20.52 0.97 10.96
C ARG A 26 -21.55 0.41 9.97
N THR A 27 -21.09 -0.32 8.99
CA THR A 27 -21.91 -0.90 7.90
C THR A 27 -22.05 -2.40 7.98
N ALA A 28 -21.06 -3.07 8.59
CA ALA A 28 -21.05 -4.51 8.76
C ALA A 28 -20.31 -4.92 10.04
N ASP A 29 -20.55 -6.13 10.49
CA ASP A 29 -19.80 -6.76 11.56
C ASP A 29 -18.53 -7.42 11.04
N LEU A 30 -17.57 -7.60 11.94
CA LEU A 30 -16.35 -8.33 11.64
C LEU A 30 -16.72 -9.82 11.46
N GLU A 31 -16.19 -10.44 10.39
CA GLU A 31 -16.30 -11.88 10.22
C GLU A 31 -15.67 -12.62 11.40
N GLU A 32 -16.31 -13.71 11.84
CA GLU A 32 -15.83 -14.51 12.95
C GLU A 32 -14.44 -15.08 12.62
N THR A 33 -13.45 -14.68 13.40
CA THR A 33 -12.14 -15.31 13.40
C THR A 33 -12.16 -16.40 14.47
N GLY A 34 -11.86 -17.64 14.10
CA GLY A 34 -11.85 -18.75 15.05
C GLY A 34 -10.99 -18.46 16.29
N ALA A 35 -11.36 -19.09 17.41
CA ALA A 35 -10.62 -18.95 18.67
C ALA A 35 -9.19 -19.45 18.54
N PHE A 36 -8.24 -18.73 19.15
CA PHE A 36 -6.85 -19.12 19.20
C PHE A 36 -6.18 -18.75 20.52
N THR A 37 -5.07 -19.40 20.82
CA THR A 37 -4.31 -19.17 22.05
C THR A 37 -2.96 -18.56 21.74
N LEU A 38 -2.67 -17.41 22.32
CA LEU A 38 -1.39 -16.74 22.24
C LEU A 38 -0.53 -17.12 23.47
N LYS A 39 0.59 -17.80 23.25
CA LYS A 39 1.52 -18.18 24.31
C LYS A 39 2.24 -16.95 24.86
N THR A 40 2.65 -17.00 26.13
CA THR A 40 3.44 -15.94 26.76
C THR A 40 4.70 -15.65 25.95
N GLY A 41 4.93 -14.37 25.65
CA GLY A 41 6.05 -13.91 24.82
C GLY A 41 5.88 -14.11 23.30
N ALA A 42 4.79 -14.77 22.86
CA ALA A 42 4.50 -14.93 21.44
C ALA A 42 3.84 -13.68 20.84
N ARG A 43 3.98 -13.51 19.52
CA ARG A 43 3.33 -12.45 18.73
C ARG A 43 2.43 -13.08 17.68
N ALA A 44 1.23 -12.54 17.51
CA ALA A 44 0.35 -12.84 16.39
C ALA A 44 0.11 -11.55 15.59
N THR A 45 -0.02 -11.69 14.27
CA THR A 45 -0.40 -10.59 13.37
C THR A 45 -1.64 -11.01 12.63
N LEU A 46 -2.73 -10.26 12.82
CA LEU A 46 -3.97 -10.42 12.09
C LEU A 46 -4.18 -9.21 11.19
N ARG A 47 -4.77 -9.43 10.02
CA ARG A 47 -5.08 -8.38 9.05
C ARG A 47 -6.57 -8.32 8.82
N PHE A 48 -7.13 -7.13 8.93
CA PHE A 48 -8.55 -6.88 8.72
C PHE A 48 -8.72 -5.78 7.67
N ASN A 49 -9.67 -5.98 6.76
CA ASN A 49 -10.10 -4.94 5.85
C ASN A 49 -11.21 -4.14 6.53
N LEU A 50 -10.97 -2.86 6.83
CA LEU A 50 -11.95 -1.99 7.49
C LEU A 50 -12.95 -1.36 6.52
N THR A 51 -12.66 -1.37 5.22
CA THR A 51 -13.50 -0.72 4.20
C THR A 51 -14.95 -1.27 4.18
N PRO A 52 -15.18 -2.59 4.25
CA PRO A 52 -16.55 -3.10 4.30
C PRO A 52 -17.23 -2.90 5.66
N LEU A 53 -16.47 -2.63 6.73
CA LEU A 53 -16.99 -2.49 8.08
C LEU A 53 -17.50 -1.09 8.40
N PHE A 54 -17.02 -0.06 7.69
CA PHE A 54 -17.32 1.33 7.97
C PHE A 54 -17.64 2.10 6.68
N LYS A 55 -18.56 3.06 6.80
CA LYS A 55 -18.88 3.99 5.69
C LYS A 55 -17.80 5.06 5.54
N ILE A 56 -16.67 4.68 4.94
CA ILE A 56 -15.53 5.58 4.69
C ILE A 56 -15.69 6.19 3.28
N ASP A 57 -16.59 7.14 3.13
CA ASP A 57 -16.95 7.78 1.86
C ASP A 57 -16.43 9.22 1.72
N GLN A 58 -15.84 9.77 2.76
CA GLN A 58 -15.34 11.14 2.76
C GLN A 58 -13.80 11.14 2.74
N VAL A 59 -13.27 12.09 1.98
CA VAL A 59 -11.85 12.44 1.99
C VAL A 59 -11.49 13.10 3.32
N GLY A 60 -10.38 12.69 3.93
CA GLY A 60 -9.93 13.27 5.17
C GLY A 60 -9.09 12.33 6.02
N ARG A 61 -8.71 12.82 7.18
CA ARG A 61 -7.97 12.03 8.18
C ARG A 61 -8.91 11.35 9.16
N TYR A 62 -8.56 10.15 9.54
CA TYR A 62 -9.29 9.29 10.43
C TYR A 62 -8.38 8.68 11.47
N ASN A 63 -8.94 8.42 12.65
CA ASN A 63 -8.31 7.67 13.71
C ASN A 63 -9.03 6.34 13.88
N VAL A 64 -8.28 5.24 13.90
CA VAL A 64 -8.81 3.90 14.20
C VAL A 64 -8.22 3.41 15.51
N SER A 65 -9.06 2.88 16.38
CA SER A 65 -8.67 2.14 17.56
C SER A 65 -9.33 0.77 17.58
N ALA A 66 -8.76 -0.17 18.31
CA ALA A 66 -9.31 -1.50 18.50
C ALA A 66 -9.49 -1.79 19.98
N THR A 67 -10.64 -2.35 20.36
CA THR A 67 -10.90 -2.95 21.66
C THR A 67 -10.78 -4.45 21.52
N VAL A 68 -9.88 -5.05 22.28
CA VAL A 68 -9.61 -6.49 22.28
C VAL A 68 -10.06 -7.07 23.62
N TYR A 69 -11.08 -7.91 23.60
CA TYR A 69 -11.55 -8.62 24.79
C TYR A 69 -10.76 -9.92 24.95
N THR A 70 -10.40 -10.22 26.19
CA THR A 70 -9.56 -11.37 26.53
C THR A 70 -10.33 -12.37 27.38
N GLY A 71 -10.34 -13.64 26.96
CA GLY A 71 -11.12 -14.70 27.60
C GLY A 71 -12.63 -14.49 27.44
N SER A 72 -13.41 -15.13 28.31
CA SER A 72 -14.87 -15.08 28.31
C SER A 72 -15.49 -13.91 29.11
N GLY A 73 -14.65 -13.14 29.81
CA GLY A 73 -15.08 -12.00 30.63
C GLY A 73 -15.04 -10.66 29.91
N ASP A 74 -15.27 -9.58 30.66
CA ASP A 74 -15.26 -8.19 30.16
C ASP A 74 -13.89 -7.53 30.20
N ASN A 75 -12.85 -8.31 30.52
CA ASN A 75 -11.49 -7.82 30.49
C ASN A 75 -11.11 -7.45 29.03
N HIS A 76 -10.70 -6.21 28.83
CA HIS A 76 -10.34 -5.74 27.50
C HIS A 76 -9.15 -4.78 27.52
N VAL A 77 -8.52 -4.64 26.39
CA VAL A 77 -7.45 -3.68 26.12
C VAL A 77 -7.86 -2.82 24.94
N ILE A 78 -7.71 -1.51 25.07
CA ILE A 78 -7.93 -0.58 23.97
C ILE A 78 -6.56 -0.16 23.42
N THR A 79 -6.37 -0.27 22.12
CA THR A 79 -5.14 0.17 21.48
C THR A 79 -5.04 1.70 21.45
N ALA A 80 -3.82 2.22 21.41
CA ALA A 80 -3.64 3.61 20.99
C ALA A 80 -4.23 3.81 19.58
N PRO A 81 -4.85 4.98 19.31
CA PRO A 81 -5.39 5.27 17.99
C PRO A 81 -4.27 5.35 16.96
N ALA A 82 -4.52 4.77 15.78
CA ALA A 82 -3.67 4.89 14.60
C ALA A 82 -4.35 5.81 13.58
N GLU A 83 -3.60 6.80 13.10
CA GLU A 83 -4.09 7.74 12.10
C GLU A 83 -3.89 7.19 10.68
N PHE A 84 -4.89 7.36 9.83
CA PHE A 84 -4.78 7.15 8.38
C PHE A 84 -5.54 8.24 7.62
N GLU A 85 -5.27 8.36 6.32
CA GLU A 85 -5.87 9.38 5.47
C GLU A 85 -6.53 8.76 4.25
N VAL A 86 -7.73 9.24 3.94
CA VAL A 86 -8.50 8.89 2.74
C VAL A 86 -8.38 10.03 1.73
N MET A 87 -7.95 9.71 0.52
CA MET A 87 -7.78 10.69 -0.55
C MET A 87 -8.44 10.21 -1.83
N ASN A 88 -8.99 11.14 -2.62
CA ASN A 88 -9.41 10.84 -3.98
C ASN A 88 -8.17 10.73 -4.87
N GLY A 89 -8.09 9.63 -5.59
CA GLY A 89 -7.01 9.37 -6.54
C GLY A 89 -7.54 9.08 -7.94
N VAL A 90 -6.73 9.39 -8.95
CA VAL A 90 -6.97 9.02 -10.34
C VAL A 90 -6.02 7.89 -10.70
N VAL A 91 -6.55 6.78 -11.19
CA VAL A 91 -5.74 5.66 -11.69
C VAL A 91 -5.12 6.10 -13.02
N LEU A 92 -3.80 6.14 -13.07
CA LEU A 92 -3.03 6.48 -14.27
C LEU A 92 -2.70 5.25 -15.11
N TRP A 93 -2.56 4.11 -14.43
CA TRP A 93 -2.20 2.84 -15.05
C TRP A 93 -2.54 1.69 -14.13
N GLU A 94 -2.94 0.56 -14.69
CA GLU A 94 -3.17 -0.68 -13.95
C GLU A 94 -2.82 -1.92 -14.78
N ARG A 95 -2.42 -2.99 -14.13
CA ARG A 95 -2.14 -4.28 -14.77
C ARG A 95 -2.24 -5.43 -13.78
N GLU A 96 -2.88 -6.51 -14.21
CA GLU A 96 -2.90 -7.75 -13.47
C GLU A 96 -1.63 -8.57 -13.70
N PHE A 97 -1.26 -9.36 -12.70
CA PHE A 97 -0.12 -10.26 -12.74
C PHE A 97 -0.34 -11.48 -11.86
N GLY A 98 0.34 -12.58 -12.19
CA GLY A 98 0.39 -13.77 -11.34
C GLY A 98 1.49 -13.63 -10.28
N VAL A 99 1.22 -14.11 -9.07
CA VAL A 99 2.25 -14.17 -8.01
C VAL A 99 3.19 -15.33 -8.32
N LEU A 100 4.49 -15.03 -8.42
CA LEU A 100 5.51 -16.07 -8.63
C LEU A 100 5.59 -16.98 -7.39
N GLY A 101 5.80 -18.29 -7.62
CA GLY A 101 5.92 -19.26 -6.52
C GLY A 101 4.89 -20.40 -6.57
N GLY A 102 4.22 -20.60 -7.72
CA GLY A 102 3.34 -21.75 -7.95
C GLY A 102 1.92 -21.62 -7.41
N SER A 103 1.55 -20.44 -6.91
CA SER A 103 0.16 -20.16 -6.55
C SER A 103 -0.63 -19.69 -7.79
N SER A 104 -1.92 -20.06 -7.88
CA SER A 104 -2.83 -19.51 -8.88
C SER A 104 -3.30 -18.09 -8.52
N GLU A 105 -2.71 -17.47 -7.50
CA GLU A 105 -3.08 -16.14 -7.02
C GLU A 105 -2.76 -15.07 -8.06
N ARG A 106 -3.77 -14.28 -8.38
CA ARG A 106 -3.62 -13.09 -9.23
C ARG A 106 -3.75 -11.85 -8.39
N ARG A 107 -2.95 -10.86 -8.72
CA ARG A 107 -3.00 -9.52 -8.12
C ARG A 107 -3.03 -8.47 -9.21
N ARG A 108 -3.33 -7.25 -8.82
CA ARG A 108 -3.31 -6.09 -9.70
C ARG A 108 -2.42 -5.01 -9.10
N TYR A 109 -1.52 -4.48 -9.91
CA TYR A 109 -0.90 -3.20 -9.66
C TYR A 109 -1.80 -2.08 -10.17
N ALA A 110 -1.87 -0.99 -9.43
CA ALA A 110 -2.39 0.29 -9.90
C ALA A 110 -1.40 1.39 -9.55
N VAL A 111 -1.20 2.33 -10.46
CA VAL A 111 -0.47 3.57 -10.21
C VAL A 111 -1.48 4.69 -10.13
N VAL A 112 -1.55 5.33 -8.98
CA VAL A 112 -2.59 6.31 -8.63
C VAL A 112 -1.95 7.67 -8.36
N GLN A 113 -2.51 8.71 -8.95
CA GLN A 113 -2.18 10.09 -8.61
C GLN A 113 -3.28 10.68 -7.73
N ALA A 114 -2.90 11.28 -6.61
CA ALA A 114 -3.81 11.98 -5.72
C ALA A 114 -3.25 13.37 -5.37
N ASN A 115 -4.14 14.33 -5.11
CA ASN A 115 -3.76 15.64 -4.63
C ASN A 115 -3.76 15.65 -3.11
N TYR A 116 -2.60 15.95 -2.53
CA TYR A 116 -2.41 16.07 -1.09
C TYR A 116 -1.76 17.42 -0.76
N LEU A 117 -2.38 18.21 0.12
CA LEU A 117 -1.90 19.54 0.51
C LEU A 117 -1.48 20.40 -0.70
N LYS A 118 -2.33 20.46 -1.73
CA LYS A 118 -2.12 21.21 -2.99
C LYS A 118 -0.92 20.70 -3.83
N ARG A 119 -0.41 19.51 -3.56
CA ARG A 119 0.65 18.87 -4.35
C ARG A 119 0.16 17.55 -4.92
N ALA A 120 0.44 17.32 -6.19
CA ALA A 120 0.22 16.01 -6.78
C ALA A 120 1.23 15.01 -6.21
N ARG A 121 0.72 13.86 -5.75
CA ARG A 121 1.50 12.72 -5.28
C ARG A 121 1.15 11.48 -6.07
N ILE A 122 2.11 10.59 -6.20
CA ILE A 122 1.95 9.31 -6.88
C ILE A 122 2.09 8.17 -5.88
N PHE A 123 1.26 7.15 -6.06
CA PHE A 123 1.19 5.95 -5.23
C PHE A 123 1.20 4.72 -6.12
N ALA A 124 1.87 3.66 -5.67
CA ALA A 124 1.65 2.33 -6.19
C ALA A 124 0.73 1.58 -5.22
N VAL A 125 -0.24 0.86 -5.78
CA VAL A 125 -1.24 0.11 -5.02
C VAL A 125 -1.24 -1.33 -5.52
N ILE A 126 -1.30 -2.29 -4.60
CA ILE A 126 -1.48 -3.70 -4.92
C ILE A 126 -2.83 -4.15 -4.36
N THR A 127 -3.67 -4.70 -5.24
CA THR A 127 -5.00 -5.21 -4.89
C THR A 127 -5.19 -6.62 -5.43
N ASN A 128 -6.29 -7.27 -5.00
CA ASN A 128 -6.84 -8.39 -5.77
C ASN A 128 -7.38 -7.89 -7.13
N PRO A 129 -7.65 -8.78 -8.12
CA PRO A 129 -8.13 -8.37 -9.44
C PRO A 129 -9.39 -7.50 -9.41
N GLU A 130 -10.32 -7.77 -8.49
CA GLU A 130 -11.60 -7.07 -8.34
C GLU A 130 -11.47 -5.72 -7.59
N ALA A 131 -10.27 -5.38 -7.09
CA ALA A 131 -9.98 -4.21 -6.25
C ALA A 131 -10.81 -4.12 -4.95
N SER A 132 -11.38 -5.23 -4.52
CA SER A 132 -12.13 -5.31 -3.25
C SER A 132 -11.21 -5.43 -2.03
N VAL A 133 -9.99 -5.95 -2.23
CA VAL A 133 -8.97 -6.09 -1.19
C VAL A 133 -7.72 -5.34 -1.59
N THR A 134 -7.27 -4.42 -0.74
CA THR A 134 -5.98 -3.73 -0.90
C THR A 134 -4.93 -4.41 -0.02
N TYR A 135 -3.90 -4.97 -0.66
CA TYR A 135 -2.79 -5.60 0.04
C TYR A 135 -1.76 -4.59 0.50
N LYS A 136 -1.49 -3.57 -0.32
CA LYS A 136 -0.48 -2.56 -0.01
C LYS A 136 -0.70 -1.26 -0.77
N VAL A 137 -0.40 -0.14 -0.10
CA VAL A 137 -0.33 1.20 -0.68
C VAL A 137 1.05 1.77 -0.38
N MET A 138 1.76 2.20 -1.41
CA MET A 138 3.12 2.71 -1.32
C MET A 138 3.18 4.14 -1.83
N PRO A 139 3.44 5.13 -0.98
CA PRO A 139 3.69 6.49 -1.42
C PRO A 139 5.05 6.56 -2.13
N LEU A 140 5.06 7.04 -3.37
CA LEU A 140 6.27 7.16 -4.18
C LEU A 140 6.84 8.58 -4.20
N GLY A 141 6.08 9.56 -3.70
CA GLY A 141 6.52 10.94 -3.59
C GLY A 141 5.66 11.94 -4.38
N THR A 142 6.18 13.15 -4.54
CA THR A 142 5.55 14.18 -5.36
C THR A 142 5.75 13.89 -6.84
N VAL A 143 4.82 14.35 -7.67
CA VAL A 143 4.89 14.21 -9.12
C VAL A 143 4.57 15.53 -9.79
N VAL A 144 5.24 15.80 -10.90
CA VAL A 144 4.91 16.92 -11.79
C VAL A 144 3.71 16.53 -12.62
N SER A 145 2.55 17.17 -12.37
CA SER A 145 1.24 16.71 -12.87
C SER A 145 1.06 16.80 -14.39
N PHE A 146 1.78 17.69 -15.07
CA PHE A 146 1.73 17.83 -16.54
C PHE A 146 2.64 16.84 -17.27
N ASN A 147 3.48 16.08 -16.55
CA ASN A 147 4.35 15.06 -17.14
C ASN A 147 3.93 13.68 -16.60
N PRO A 148 3.10 12.93 -17.37
CA PRO A 148 2.62 11.64 -16.88
C PRO A 148 3.79 10.68 -16.61
N PRO A 149 3.75 9.87 -15.56
CA PRO A 149 4.78 8.88 -15.26
C PRO A 149 4.84 7.80 -16.35
N SER A 150 6.01 7.16 -16.48
CA SER A 150 6.20 5.99 -17.32
C SER A 150 6.15 4.73 -16.47
N MET A 151 5.39 3.72 -16.88
CA MET A 151 5.25 2.45 -16.18
C MET A 151 5.58 1.28 -17.10
N ALA A 152 6.23 0.26 -16.53
CA ALA A 152 6.54 -1.00 -17.20
C ALA A 152 6.51 -2.15 -16.20
N MET A 153 6.28 -3.36 -16.69
CA MET A 153 6.51 -4.59 -15.93
C MET A 153 7.60 -5.39 -16.60
N ASP A 154 8.50 -5.94 -15.80
CA ASP A 154 9.53 -6.85 -16.28
C ASP A 154 9.05 -8.33 -16.28
N ALA A 155 9.94 -9.22 -16.73
CA ALA A 155 9.65 -10.65 -16.84
C ALA A 155 9.42 -11.33 -15.47
N GLN A 156 9.83 -10.70 -14.38
CA GLN A 156 9.62 -11.18 -13.01
C GLN A 156 8.37 -10.58 -12.34
N ASN A 157 7.48 -9.95 -13.14
CA ASN A 157 6.28 -9.26 -12.64
C ASN A 157 6.60 -8.12 -11.64
N ARG A 158 7.80 -7.52 -11.70
CA ARG A 158 8.13 -6.35 -10.92
C ARG A 158 7.64 -5.10 -11.64
N LEU A 159 7.02 -4.19 -10.89
CA LEU A 159 6.54 -2.92 -11.42
C LEU A 159 7.67 -1.88 -11.41
N HIS A 160 7.94 -1.30 -12.56
CA HIS A 160 8.84 -0.16 -12.73
C HIS A 160 8.03 1.11 -12.95
N ILE A 161 8.35 2.17 -12.21
CA ILE A 161 7.70 3.48 -12.31
C ILE A 161 8.79 4.53 -12.38
N LEU A 162 8.75 5.35 -13.44
CA LEU A 162 9.62 6.50 -13.62
C LEU A 162 8.77 7.76 -13.67
N HIS A 163 8.94 8.65 -12.69
CA HIS A 163 8.17 9.89 -12.63
C HIS A 163 9.05 11.10 -12.35
N GLN A 164 8.65 12.25 -12.88
CA GLN A 164 9.29 13.52 -12.65
C GLN A 164 8.81 14.12 -11.32
N TYR A 165 9.72 14.61 -10.49
CA TYR A 165 9.39 15.27 -9.23
C TYR A 165 10.02 16.68 -9.09
N GLY A 166 10.90 17.06 -10.00
CA GLY A 166 11.54 18.37 -10.11
C GLY A 166 11.69 18.82 -11.56
N ALA A 167 12.37 19.93 -11.83
CA ALA A 167 12.53 20.46 -13.19
C ALA A 167 13.18 19.44 -14.13
N ASP A 168 14.35 18.89 -13.72
CA ASP A 168 15.11 17.92 -14.48
C ASP A 168 15.25 16.59 -13.72
N ASP A 169 14.58 16.47 -12.56
CA ASP A 169 14.75 15.39 -11.61
C ASP A 169 13.65 14.33 -11.73
N TYR A 170 14.07 13.07 -11.80
CA TYR A 170 13.22 11.91 -11.95
C TYR A 170 13.53 10.87 -10.89
N LEU A 171 12.49 10.18 -10.41
CA LEU A 171 12.60 9.01 -9.54
C LEU A 171 12.17 7.76 -10.29
N HIS A 172 13.02 6.75 -10.23
CA HIS A 172 12.72 5.40 -10.66
C HIS A 172 12.50 4.51 -9.46
N HIS A 173 11.37 3.80 -9.44
CA HIS A 173 11.05 2.78 -8.45
C HIS A 173 10.93 1.42 -9.14
N ARG A 174 11.46 0.36 -8.51
CA ARG A 174 11.18 -1.03 -8.83
C ARG A 174 10.52 -1.67 -7.63
N ILE A 175 9.34 -2.26 -7.83
CA ILE A 175 8.46 -2.77 -6.77
C ILE A 175 8.17 -4.24 -7.04
N HIS A 176 8.40 -5.09 -6.04
CA HIS A 176 8.10 -6.51 -6.08
C HIS A 176 6.60 -6.78 -5.91
N ALA A 177 6.16 -8.00 -6.25
CA ALA A 177 4.78 -8.45 -6.12
C ALA A 177 4.22 -8.42 -4.68
N ASP A 178 5.07 -8.42 -3.68
CA ASP A 178 4.72 -8.25 -2.26
C ASP A 178 4.64 -6.78 -1.81
N GLY A 179 4.95 -5.84 -2.72
CA GLY A 179 5.01 -4.41 -2.47
C GLY A 179 6.30 -3.95 -1.79
N THR A 180 7.37 -4.74 -1.82
CA THR A 180 8.69 -4.29 -1.40
C THR A 180 9.27 -3.37 -2.47
N VAL A 181 9.69 -2.17 -2.07
CA VAL A 181 10.42 -1.24 -2.94
C VAL A 181 11.87 -1.70 -2.98
N ALA A 182 12.26 -2.42 -4.03
CA ALA A 182 13.61 -2.94 -4.20
C ALA A 182 14.59 -1.90 -4.72
N VAL A 183 14.10 -0.98 -5.54
CA VAL A 183 14.91 0.10 -6.10
C VAL A 183 14.16 1.42 -5.95
N ARG A 184 14.90 2.43 -5.52
CA ARG A 184 14.53 3.84 -5.61
C ARG A 184 15.79 4.61 -5.98
N HIS A 185 15.87 5.07 -7.24
CA HIS A 185 17.03 5.76 -7.77
C HIS A 185 16.66 7.12 -8.35
N ASN A 186 17.53 8.09 -8.11
CA ASN A 186 17.41 9.40 -8.70
C ASN A 186 18.09 9.45 -10.07
N TYR A 187 17.45 10.14 -11.02
CA TYR A 187 17.96 10.42 -12.35
C TYR A 187 17.81 11.89 -12.70
N VAL A 188 18.71 12.40 -13.53
CA VAL A 188 18.66 13.74 -14.09
C VAL A 188 18.61 13.64 -15.61
N SER A 189 17.71 14.38 -16.25
CA SER A 189 17.68 14.52 -17.69
C SER A 189 17.43 15.98 -18.08
N ARG A 190 18.40 16.57 -18.78
CA ARG A 190 18.33 17.94 -19.31
C ARG A 190 18.00 17.99 -20.79
N VAL A 191 18.05 16.85 -21.46
CA VAL A 191 17.90 16.74 -22.91
C VAL A 191 16.68 15.86 -23.24
N GLY A 192 15.50 16.33 -22.81
CA GLY A 192 14.25 15.64 -23.09
C GLY A 192 13.82 14.66 -21.99
N ARG A 193 12.71 14.00 -22.24
CA ARG A 193 12.08 13.12 -21.25
C ARG A 193 12.76 11.74 -21.23
N PRO A 194 13.19 11.23 -20.06
CA PRO A 194 13.64 9.87 -19.94
C PRO A 194 12.47 8.88 -20.09
N ILE A 195 12.79 7.66 -20.50
CA ILE A 195 11.83 6.58 -20.71
C ILE A 195 12.29 5.30 -20.01
N LEU A 196 11.34 4.44 -19.69
CA LEU A 196 11.62 3.05 -19.37
C LEU A 196 11.73 2.27 -20.68
N GLY A 197 12.79 1.52 -20.84
CA GLY A 197 13.03 0.65 -21.99
C GLY A 197 13.53 -0.72 -21.55
N VAL A 198 13.43 -1.70 -22.42
CA VAL A 198 13.97 -3.04 -22.19
C VAL A 198 15.43 -3.02 -22.65
N ASP A 199 16.33 -3.43 -21.80
CA ASP A 199 17.75 -3.57 -22.13
C ASP A 199 18.05 -4.88 -22.90
N GLY A 200 19.33 -5.10 -23.24
CA GLY A 200 19.76 -6.29 -23.97
C GLY A 200 19.60 -7.60 -23.20
N THR A 201 19.34 -7.56 -21.91
CA THR A 201 19.08 -8.72 -21.05
C THR A 201 17.58 -9.01 -20.86
N GLY A 202 16.71 -8.14 -21.37
CA GLY A 202 15.26 -8.24 -21.18
C GLY A 202 14.78 -7.60 -19.87
N ASP A 203 15.64 -6.91 -19.12
CA ASP A 203 15.27 -6.18 -17.92
C ASP A 203 14.86 -4.73 -18.25
N VAL A 204 14.09 -4.11 -17.37
CA VAL A 204 13.61 -2.73 -17.55
C VAL A 204 14.63 -1.74 -17.00
N ALA A 205 15.13 -0.87 -17.86
CA ALA A 205 16.11 0.15 -17.53
C ALA A 205 15.62 1.57 -17.83
N VAL A 206 16.19 2.56 -17.12
CA VAL A 206 15.96 3.99 -17.41
C VAL A 206 16.91 4.42 -18.51
N MET A 207 16.35 4.93 -19.62
CA MET A 207 17.09 5.42 -20.76
C MET A 207 17.00 6.96 -20.86
N ARG A 208 17.97 7.59 -21.51
CA ARG A 208 18.06 9.05 -21.76
C ARG A 208 18.12 9.89 -20.50
N ALA A 209 18.69 9.33 -19.42
CA ALA A 209 18.95 10.05 -18.18
C ALA A 209 20.24 9.55 -17.55
N THR A 210 20.85 10.40 -16.73
CA THR A 210 22.02 10.05 -15.94
C THR A 210 21.60 9.80 -14.49
N ARG A 211 22.03 8.66 -13.93
CA ARG A 211 21.80 8.36 -12.52
C ARG A 211 22.58 9.35 -11.66
N ARG A 212 21.92 9.91 -10.66
CA ARG A 212 22.51 10.73 -9.61
C ARG A 212 22.36 10.03 -8.28
N ALA A 213 23.45 9.53 -7.70
CA ALA A 213 23.42 8.88 -6.39
C ALA A 213 22.91 9.84 -5.31
N SER A 214 22.10 9.34 -4.41
CA SER A 214 21.50 10.07 -3.30
C SER A 214 21.51 9.19 -2.05
N ASN A 215 21.58 9.82 -0.87
CA ASN A 215 21.43 9.15 0.42
C ASN A 215 20.02 8.56 0.65
N LEU A 216 19.06 8.88 -0.23
CA LEU A 216 17.71 8.33 -0.23
C LEU A 216 17.56 7.16 -1.21
N ASP A 217 18.62 6.77 -1.91
CA ASP A 217 18.60 5.62 -2.82
C ASP A 217 18.35 4.33 -2.04
N ILE A 218 17.50 3.48 -2.61
CA ILE A 218 17.26 2.10 -2.15
C ILE A 218 17.77 1.18 -3.25
N SER A 219 18.59 0.21 -2.89
CA SER A 219 19.04 -0.87 -3.76
C SER A 219 19.11 -2.13 -2.92
N LEU A 220 18.06 -2.96 -2.97
CA LEU A 220 18.06 -4.27 -2.34
C LEU A 220 18.68 -5.26 -3.31
N SER A 221 19.61 -6.10 -2.82
CA SER A 221 20.13 -7.24 -3.58
C SER A 221 18.99 -8.24 -3.84
N GLU A 222 19.02 -8.89 -4.99
CA GLU A 222 17.96 -9.81 -5.44
C GLU A 222 17.81 -11.05 -4.55
N ASP A 223 18.84 -11.39 -3.78
CA ASP A 223 18.87 -12.53 -2.86
C ASP A 223 17.98 -12.37 -1.61
N SER A 224 17.42 -11.19 -1.37
CA SER A 224 16.61 -10.91 -0.16
C SER A 224 15.14 -11.27 -0.28
N ALA A 225 14.66 -11.70 -1.44
CA ALA A 225 13.24 -11.96 -1.69
C ALA A 225 12.76 -13.37 -1.27
N GLY A 226 13.61 -14.21 -0.68
CA GLY A 226 13.32 -15.62 -0.40
C GLY A 226 13.41 -16.08 1.05
N SER A 227 13.79 -15.23 2.00
CA SER A 227 14.00 -15.67 3.39
C SER A 227 13.25 -14.77 4.39
N GLY A 228 12.03 -15.15 4.70
CA GLY A 228 11.29 -14.62 5.84
C GLY A 228 11.80 -15.19 7.15
N THR A 229 12.90 -14.67 7.69
CA THR A 229 13.32 -14.91 9.07
C THR A 229 13.75 -13.59 9.73
N ASN A 230 13.03 -13.25 10.74
CA ASN A 230 13.32 -12.37 11.89
C ASN A 230 14.68 -11.64 11.90
N GLY A 231 14.64 -10.33 11.78
CA GLY A 231 15.74 -9.44 12.09
C GLY A 231 15.25 -8.12 12.68
N ALA A 232 15.73 -7.83 13.86
CA ALA A 232 15.31 -6.82 14.81
C ALA A 232 15.08 -5.40 14.29
N ALA A 233 14.17 -4.75 14.98
CA ALA A 233 13.73 -3.37 14.88
C ALA A 233 14.89 -2.34 14.94
N ASN A 234 14.74 -1.29 14.16
CA ASN A 234 15.26 0.01 14.52
C ASN A 234 14.11 1.02 14.47
N PRO A 235 13.84 1.75 15.58
CA PRO A 235 12.68 2.63 15.68
C PRO A 235 13.08 4.04 15.25
N SER A 236 12.52 4.55 14.18
CA SER A 236 12.22 5.98 14.00
C SER A 236 11.83 6.28 12.55
N SER A 237 10.55 6.16 12.25
CA SER A 237 9.86 7.09 11.36
C SER A 237 8.36 6.94 11.57
N LYS A 238 7.78 7.88 12.30
CA LYS A 238 6.35 8.07 12.41
C LYS A 238 5.82 8.53 11.06
N THR A 239 5.20 7.64 10.32
CA THR A 239 4.16 7.98 9.32
C THR A 239 3.52 6.67 8.86
N ASN A 240 2.57 6.17 9.62
CA ASN A 240 1.63 5.14 9.15
C ASN A 240 0.47 5.88 8.46
N SER A 241 0.58 6.12 7.17
CA SER A 241 -0.57 6.51 6.37
C SER A 241 -1.06 5.27 5.60
N LEU A 242 -2.13 4.68 6.08
CA LEU A 242 -2.90 3.68 5.33
C LEU A 242 -3.86 4.45 4.43
N ILE A 243 -3.63 4.42 3.13
CA ILE A 243 -4.46 5.03 2.11
C ILE A 243 -5.24 3.91 1.43
N SER A 244 -6.56 3.96 1.49
CA SER A 244 -7.42 3.13 0.64
C SER A 244 -8.02 4.03 -0.45
N PRO A 245 -7.64 3.89 -1.71
CA PRO A 245 -8.34 4.57 -2.80
C PRO A 245 -9.70 3.88 -2.99
N THR A 246 -10.79 4.63 -2.78
CA THR A 246 -12.11 4.23 -3.24
C THR A 246 -12.14 4.46 -4.75
N LEU A 247 -12.13 3.41 -5.54
CA LEU A 247 -12.35 3.49 -6.98
C LEU A 247 -13.83 3.75 -7.23
N PRO A 248 -14.21 4.77 -8.04
CA PRO A 248 -15.59 4.92 -8.48
C PRO A 248 -15.99 3.72 -9.35
N PRO A 249 -17.27 3.29 -9.31
CA PRO A 249 -17.75 2.22 -10.18
C PRO A 249 -17.57 2.64 -11.64
N THR A 250 -16.94 1.79 -12.42
CA THR A 250 -16.80 1.90 -13.88
C THR A 250 -18.18 1.95 -14.50
N GLY A 251 -18.61 3.14 -14.93
CA GLY A 251 -19.83 3.30 -15.71
C GLY A 251 -19.67 2.60 -17.06
N ALA A 252 -20.55 1.64 -17.35
CA ALA A 252 -20.65 0.99 -18.65
C ALA A 252 -20.88 2.03 -19.77
N PRO A 253 -20.26 1.87 -20.95
CA PRO A 253 -20.51 2.73 -22.07
C PRO A 253 -21.95 2.54 -22.59
N LYS A 254 -22.73 3.61 -22.64
CA LYS A 254 -23.99 3.63 -23.34
C LYS A 254 -23.73 3.54 -24.85
N ALA A 255 -24.16 2.45 -25.44
CA ALA A 255 -24.26 2.31 -26.89
C ALA A 255 -25.18 3.40 -27.48
N ARG A 256 -24.73 4.03 -28.53
CA ARG A 256 -25.53 4.65 -29.59
C ARG A 256 -25.16 4.01 -30.92
#